data_a8ce7243e0ad934972788a67d9c8c11c
#
_entry.id   a8ce7243e0ad934972788a67d9c8c11c
#
_cell.length_a   1.000
_cell.length_b   1.000
_cell.length_c   1.000
_cell.angle_alpha   90.00
_cell.angle_beta   90.00
_cell.angle_gamma   90.00
#
_symmetry.space_group_name_H-M   'P 1'
#
loop_
_entity.id
_entity.type
_entity.pdbx_description
1 polymer ?
#
loop_
_entity_poly.entity_id
_entity_poly.type
_entity_poly.pdbx_seq_one_letter_code
_entity_poly.pdbx_strand_id
1 'polypeptide(L)'
;MKFGINLYSLRTLIADEDGFLKTAKALTELGYDTIQYSGAPYDPERIKRVSEKIGLPVVVTHVPMDRIINDTEKLMSEHEYFGCRIIGLGAMPPDIVGTDKFYETVEKLDKAGAKMAENGFTFCYHHHHFEQNKYNGKTALDYMIENAPNIHFTADTYWLQYGGADVINTIKKMNGRVDCLHLKDYRINRKVNDKGGVSYEPGFAPVGDGVFDFTAIIDAAKKSGTKHFLVEQDDAVNYPEPLEQVGRSIKYLKENFR
;
A
#
# COMPACT_ATOMS: atom_id res chain seq x y z
N MET A 1 19.32 -2.51 -1.82
CA MET A 1 17.90 -2.83 -1.98
C MET A 1 17.16 -1.60 -2.49
N LYS A 2 16.08 -1.74 -3.31
CA LYS A 2 15.27 -0.60 -3.78
C LYS A 2 14.08 -0.39 -2.87
N PHE A 3 13.78 0.89 -2.57
CA PHE A 3 12.63 1.29 -1.76
C PHE A 3 11.81 2.34 -2.48
N GLY A 4 10.51 2.19 -2.42
CA GLY A 4 9.55 3.15 -2.96
C GLY A 4 8.71 3.81 -1.86
N ILE A 5 7.76 4.62 -2.30
CA ILE A 5 6.80 5.30 -1.45
C ILE A 5 5.40 5.25 -2.04
N ASN A 6 4.40 5.05 -1.19
CA ASN A 6 3.01 5.32 -1.56
C ASN A 6 2.74 6.83 -1.46
N LEU A 7 2.39 7.44 -2.60
CA LEU A 7 2.11 8.88 -2.70
C LEU A 7 0.91 9.33 -1.87
N TYR A 8 0.10 8.41 -1.36
CA TYR A 8 -0.96 8.74 -0.38
C TYR A 8 -0.41 9.49 0.83
N SER A 9 0.82 9.18 1.25
CA SER A 9 1.55 9.88 2.31
C SER A 9 1.76 11.38 2.03
N LEU A 10 1.72 11.78 0.76
CA LEU A 10 1.97 13.14 0.27
C LEU A 10 0.82 13.68 -0.59
N ARG A 11 -0.40 13.12 -0.43
CA ARG A 11 -1.56 13.36 -1.30
C ARG A 11 -1.92 14.83 -1.48
N THR A 12 -1.68 15.67 -0.49
CA THR A 12 -1.93 17.12 -0.59
C THR A 12 -0.91 17.85 -1.48
N LEU A 13 0.26 17.27 -1.69
CA LEU A 13 1.33 17.84 -2.50
C LEU A 13 1.25 17.43 -3.98
N ILE A 14 0.39 16.46 -4.32
CA ILE A 14 0.29 15.88 -5.68
C ILE A 14 -1.07 16.11 -6.33
N ALA A 15 -1.84 17.09 -5.84
CA ALA A 15 -3.19 17.36 -6.31
C ALA A 15 -3.22 17.77 -7.80
N ASP A 16 -2.21 18.47 -8.27
CA ASP A 16 -2.02 18.88 -9.66
C ASP A 16 -0.69 18.37 -10.24
N GLU A 17 -0.44 18.62 -11.51
CA GLU A 17 0.74 18.15 -12.22
C GLU A 17 2.03 18.81 -11.73
N ASP A 18 1.99 20.11 -11.45
CA ASP A 18 3.17 20.85 -10.97
C ASP A 18 3.57 20.39 -9.56
N GLY A 19 2.59 20.19 -8.68
CA GLY A 19 2.80 19.62 -7.35
C GLY A 19 3.36 18.19 -7.42
N PHE A 20 2.80 17.35 -8.28
CA PHE A 20 3.31 15.99 -8.49
C PHE A 20 4.75 16.01 -9.03
N LEU A 21 5.06 16.88 -9.99
CA LEU A 21 6.41 17.01 -10.55
C LEU A 21 7.43 17.44 -9.48
N LYS A 22 7.10 18.45 -8.68
CA LYS A 22 7.94 18.94 -7.58
C LYS A 22 8.16 17.85 -6.52
N THR A 23 7.09 17.16 -6.15
CA THR A 23 7.15 16.08 -5.16
C THR A 23 7.98 14.91 -5.67
N ALA A 24 7.76 14.45 -6.90
CA ALA A 24 8.54 13.36 -7.50
C ALA A 24 10.04 13.68 -7.56
N LYS A 25 10.40 14.94 -7.90
CA LYS A 25 11.79 15.40 -7.87
C LYS A 25 12.37 15.33 -6.46
N ALA A 26 11.67 15.86 -5.46
CA ALA A 26 12.11 15.81 -4.07
C ALA A 26 12.28 14.37 -3.57
N LEU A 27 11.39 13.45 -3.94
CA LEU A 27 11.50 12.03 -3.61
C LEU A 27 12.74 11.38 -4.20
N THR A 28 13.09 11.73 -5.44
CA THR A 28 14.34 11.24 -6.07
C THR A 28 15.57 11.79 -5.33
N GLU A 29 15.57 13.07 -4.94
CA GLU A 29 16.65 13.69 -4.17
C GLU A 29 16.79 13.07 -2.76
N LEU A 30 15.69 12.65 -2.13
CA LEU A 30 15.67 11.90 -0.88
C LEU A 30 16.17 10.46 -1.04
N GLY A 31 16.20 9.92 -2.26
CA GLY A 31 16.71 8.60 -2.57
C GLY A 31 15.66 7.49 -2.71
N TYR A 32 14.41 7.83 -2.94
CA TYR A 32 13.39 6.86 -3.33
C TYR A 32 13.65 6.34 -4.75
N ASP A 33 13.43 5.05 -4.96
CA ASP A 33 13.71 4.37 -6.24
C ASP A 33 12.45 4.18 -7.10
N THR A 34 11.26 4.16 -6.48
CA THR A 34 9.96 3.92 -7.13
C THR A 34 8.82 4.61 -6.39
N ILE A 35 7.68 4.73 -7.04
CA ILE A 35 6.45 5.23 -6.40
C ILE A 35 5.27 4.30 -6.63
N GLN A 36 4.37 4.29 -5.67
CA GLN A 36 2.98 3.87 -5.84
C GLN A 36 2.12 5.10 -6.08
N TYR A 37 1.34 5.10 -7.15
CA TYR A 37 0.42 6.19 -7.43
C TYR A 37 -0.93 5.96 -6.76
N SER A 38 -1.24 6.74 -5.76
CA SER A 38 -2.53 6.81 -5.09
C SER A 38 -2.73 8.15 -4.37
N GLY A 39 -3.94 8.44 -3.93
CA GLY A 39 -4.24 9.68 -3.19
C GLY A 39 -4.48 10.91 -4.07
N ALA A 40 -4.49 10.77 -5.38
CA ALA A 40 -4.83 11.81 -6.35
C ALA A 40 -5.70 11.22 -7.48
N PRO A 41 -6.41 12.05 -8.27
CA PRO A 41 -7.19 11.57 -9.41
C PRO A 41 -6.32 10.75 -10.38
N TYR A 42 -6.83 9.57 -10.77
CA TYR A 42 -6.15 8.69 -11.70
C TYR A 42 -6.19 9.27 -13.12
N ASP A 43 -5.02 9.66 -13.62
CA ASP A 43 -4.81 10.23 -14.94
C ASP A 43 -3.55 9.59 -15.55
N PRO A 44 -3.71 8.59 -16.45
CA PRO A 44 -2.58 7.87 -17.05
C PRO A 44 -1.60 8.76 -17.82
N GLU A 45 -2.09 9.80 -18.46
CA GLU A 45 -1.26 10.76 -19.21
C GLU A 45 -0.37 11.58 -18.29
N ARG A 46 -0.93 12.10 -17.20
CA ARG A 46 -0.20 12.83 -16.17
C ARG A 46 0.84 11.92 -15.49
N ILE A 47 0.43 10.70 -15.14
CA ILE A 47 1.32 9.72 -14.52
C ILE A 47 2.53 9.48 -15.41
N LYS A 48 2.32 9.20 -16.71
CA LYS A 48 3.39 8.98 -17.68
C LYS A 48 4.30 10.18 -17.79
N ARG A 49 3.75 11.38 -18.07
CA ARG A 49 4.55 12.59 -18.26
C ARG A 49 5.48 12.87 -17.08
N VAL A 50 4.95 12.76 -15.85
CA VAL A 50 5.76 13.07 -14.66
C VAL A 50 6.77 11.98 -14.37
N SER A 51 6.37 10.70 -14.42
CA SER A 51 7.28 9.58 -14.11
C SER A 51 8.45 9.52 -15.11
N GLU A 52 8.20 9.68 -16.40
CA GLU A 52 9.25 9.71 -17.43
C GLU A 52 10.17 10.93 -17.29
N LYS A 53 9.60 12.11 -17.05
CA LYS A 53 10.38 13.34 -16.92
C LYS A 53 11.35 13.30 -15.73
N ILE A 54 10.96 12.65 -14.64
CA ILE A 54 11.79 12.53 -13.43
C ILE A 54 12.64 11.26 -13.43
N GLY A 55 12.26 10.22 -14.18
CA GLY A 55 12.89 8.92 -14.15
C GLY A 55 12.53 8.11 -12.88
N LEU A 56 11.38 8.40 -12.25
CA LEU A 56 10.89 7.72 -11.05
C LEU A 56 9.70 6.82 -11.43
N PRO A 57 9.91 5.50 -11.60
CA PRO A 57 8.90 4.59 -12.13
C PRO A 57 7.76 4.36 -11.14
N VAL A 58 6.53 4.26 -11.68
CA VAL A 58 5.34 3.82 -10.96
C VAL A 58 5.29 2.29 -11.00
N VAL A 59 5.30 1.64 -9.84
CA VAL A 59 5.32 0.17 -9.72
C VAL A 59 3.97 -0.43 -9.39
N VAL A 60 3.07 0.33 -8.80
CA VAL A 60 1.68 -0.05 -8.49
C VAL A 60 0.81 1.20 -8.41
N THR A 61 -0.48 1.05 -8.67
CA THR A 61 -1.48 2.12 -8.48
C THR A 61 -2.56 1.67 -7.51
N HIS A 62 -3.37 2.62 -7.01
CA HIS A 62 -4.69 2.31 -6.50
C HIS A 62 -5.75 2.95 -7.39
N VAL A 63 -6.63 2.12 -7.95
CA VAL A 63 -7.70 2.56 -8.84
C VAL A 63 -9.08 2.16 -8.30
N PRO A 64 -10.17 2.79 -8.76
CA PRO A 64 -11.52 2.46 -8.29
C PRO A 64 -11.89 1.00 -8.56
N MET A 65 -12.53 0.35 -7.59
CA MET A 65 -12.96 -1.05 -7.66
C MET A 65 -13.85 -1.34 -8.87
N ASP A 66 -14.76 -0.43 -9.19
CA ASP A 66 -15.65 -0.58 -10.33
C ASP A 66 -14.88 -0.73 -11.66
N ARG A 67 -13.81 0.04 -11.84
CA ARG A 67 -12.96 -0.07 -13.03
C ARG A 67 -12.20 -1.40 -13.08
N ILE A 68 -11.76 -1.92 -11.93
CA ILE A 68 -11.09 -3.23 -11.86
C ILE A 68 -12.02 -4.32 -12.35
N ILE A 69 -13.28 -4.30 -11.93
CA ILE A 69 -14.27 -5.33 -12.22
C ILE A 69 -14.84 -5.19 -13.64
N ASN A 70 -15.18 -3.97 -14.07
CA ASN A 70 -15.98 -3.73 -15.26
C ASN A 70 -15.16 -3.20 -16.46
N ASP A 71 -13.92 -2.73 -16.24
CA ASP A 71 -13.10 -2.04 -17.25
C ASP A 71 -11.65 -2.55 -17.26
N THR A 72 -11.47 -3.82 -16.94
CA THR A 72 -10.16 -4.48 -16.72
C THR A 72 -9.23 -4.31 -17.91
N GLU A 73 -9.71 -4.49 -19.14
CA GLU A 73 -8.89 -4.39 -20.36
C GLU A 73 -8.35 -2.99 -20.59
N LYS A 74 -9.21 -1.99 -20.40
CA LYS A 74 -8.81 -0.60 -20.53
C LYS A 74 -7.81 -0.21 -19.44
N LEU A 75 -8.01 -0.67 -18.20
CA LEU A 75 -7.04 -0.45 -17.13
C LEU A 75 -5.67 -1.06 -17.46
N MET A 76 -5.62 -2.28 -18.00
CA MET A 76 -4.37 -2.91 -18.42
C MET A 76 -3.67 -2.08 -19.52
N SER A 77 -4.40 -1.62 -20.53
CA SER A 77 -3.87 -0.77 -21.60
C SER A 77 -3.31 0.56 -21.06
N GLU A 78 -4.04 1.22 -20.14
CA GLU A 78 -3.59 2.44 -19.49
C GLU A 78 -2.31 2.21 -18.66
N HIS A 79 -2.23 1.10 -17.91
CA HIS A 79 -1.05 0.76 -17.12
C HIS A 79 0.15 0.40 -18.00
N GLU A 80 -0.07 -0.28 -19.11
CA GLU A 80 0.99 -0.53 -20.10
C GLU A 80 1.54 0.78 -20.68
N TYR A 81 0.66 1.75 -20.93
CA TYR A 81 1.03 3.05 -21.48
C TYR A 81 2.07 3.80 -20.63
N PHE A 82 1.99 3.72 -19.29
CA PHE A 82 3.00 4.31 -18.39
C PHE A 82 3.94 3.27 -17.75
N GLY A 83 3.95 2.03 -18.25
CA GLY A 83 4.94 1.02 -17.89
C GLY A 83 4.75 0.35 -16.53
N CYS A 84 3.53 0.33 -15.97
CA CYS A 84 3.21 -0.33 -14.71
C CYS A 84 2.52 -1.68 -14.95
N ARG A 85 2.88 -2.72 -14.20
CA ARG A 85 2.30 -4.07 -14.34
C ARG A 85 1.48 -4.53 -13.13
N ILE A 86 1.40 -3.71 -12.08
CA ILE A 86 0.61 -4.03 -10.90
C ILE A 86 -0.54 -3.02 -10.77
N ILE A 87 -1.76 -3.54 -10.85
CA ILE A 87 -3.01 -2.78 -10.71
C ILE A 87 -3.55 -3.06 -9.32
N GLY A 88 -3.69 -2.03 -8.48
CA GLY A 88 -4.09 -2.21 -7.10
C GLY A 88 -5.47 -1.64 -6.78
N LEU A 89 -6.12 -2.24 -5.79
CA LEU A 89 -7.29 -1.70 -5.10
C LEU A 89 -6.88 -1.24 -3.70
N GLY A 90 -7.10 0.03 -3.37
CA GLY A 90 -6.71 0.61 -2.09
C GLY A 90 -7.51 0.12 -0.90
N ALA A 91 -8.77 -0.18 -1.09
CA ALA A 91 -9.67 -0.78 -0.10
C ALA A 91 -10.99 -1.20 -0.76
N MET A 92 -11.59 -2.26 -0.26
CA MET A 92 -13.01 -2.55 -0.47
C MET A 92 -13.83 -1.66 0.47
N PRO A 93 -15.05 -1.22 0.07
CA PRO A 93 -15.90 -0.48 1.00
C PRO A 93 -16.13 -1.25 2.31
N PRO A 94 -15.85 -0.66 3.49
CA PRO A 94 -15.90 -1.40 4.77
C PRO A 94 -17.28 -1.96 5.10
N ASP A 95 -18.35 -1.34 4.60
CA ASP A 95 -19.74 -1.72 4.84
C ASP A 95 -20.16 -3.04 4.15
N ILE A 96 -19.40 -3.48 3.16
CA ILE A 96 -19.66 -4.76 2.49
C ILE A 96 -18.88 -5.93 3.10
N VAL A 97 -17.78 -5.65 3.82
CA VAL A 97 -16.94 -6.70 4.40
C VAL A 97 -17.73 -7.50 5.44
N GLY A 98 -17.79 -8.83 5.24
CA GLY A 98 -18.57 -9.75 6.09
C GLY A 98 -20.04 -9.87 5.75
N THR A 99 -20.49 -9.31 4.62
CA THR A 99 -21.84 -9.50 4.08
C THR A 99 -21.80 -10.45 2.87
N ASP A 100 -22.96 -10.87 2.37
CA ASP A 100 -23.04 -11.69 1.14
C ASP A 100 -22.40 -10.96 -0.05
N LYS A 101 -22.54 -9.64 -0.10
CA LYS A 101 -21.92 -8.80 -1.14
C LYS A 101 -20.39 -8.86 -1.11
N PHE A 102 -19.78 -9.09 0.06
CA PHE A 102 -18.33 -9.30 0.16
C PHE A 102 -17.88 -10.51 -0.66
N TYR A 103 -18.54 -11.65 -0.47
CA TYR A 103 -18.17 -12.89 -1.15
C TYR A 103 -18.32 -12.77 -2.68
N GLU A 104 -19.41 -12.18 -3.15
CA GLU A 104 -19.61 -11.89 -4.57
C GLU A 104 -18.56 -10.93 -5.13
N THR A 105 -18.16 -9.92 -4.34
CA THR A 105 -17.15 -8.95 -4.76
C THR A 105 -15.77 -9.59 -4.85
N VAL A 106 -15.40 -10.45 -3.89
CA VAL A 106 -14.14 -11.21 -3.92
C VAL A 106 -14.08 -12.09 -5.16
N GLU A 107 -15.16 -12.78 -5.52
CA GLU A 107 -15.23 -13.59 -6.75
C GLU A 107 -15.03 -12.74 -8.02
N LYS A 108 -15.65 -11.56 -8.10
CA LYS A 108 -15.48 -10.64 -9.24
C LYS A 108 -14.04 -10.12 -9.33
N LEU A 109 -13.44 -9.78 -8.21
CA LEU A 109 -12.05 -9.32 -8.14
C LEU A 109 -11.07 -10.44 -8.51
N ASP A 110 -11.33 -11.68 -8.08
CA ASP A 110 -10.52 -12.84 -8.46
C ASP A 110 -10.58 -13.11 -9.96
N LYS A 111 -11.76 -13.03 -10.57
CA LYS A 111 -11.93 -13.13 -12.04
C LYS A 111 -11.17 -12.02 -12.78
N ALA A 112 -11.21 -10.79 -12.28
CA ALA A 112 -10.44 -9.68 -12.85
C ALA A 112 -8.92 -9.94 -12.70
N GLY A 113 -8.49 -10.45 -11.56
CA GLY A 113 -7.11 -10.87 -11.31
C GLY A 113 -6.64 -11.96 -12.26
N ALA A 114 -7.46 -12.99 -12.50
CA ALA A 114 -7.17 -14.04 -13.49
C ALA A 114 -6.96 -13.46 -14.88
N LYS A 115 -7.86 -12.57 -15.33
CA LYS A 115 -7.75 -11.90 -16.63
C LYS A 115 -6.49 -11.05 -16.74
N MET A 116 -6.12 -10.35 -15.66
CA MET A 116 -4.87 -9.58 -15.58
C MET A 116 -3.65 -10.49 -15.70
N ALA A 117 -3.64 -11.62 -14.99
CA ALA A 117 -2.54 -12.57 -15.00
C ALA A 117 -2.30 -13.18 -16.41
N GLU A 118 -3.37 -13.54 -17.13
CA GLU A 118 -3.29 -14.01 -18.52
C GLU A 118 -2.63 -12.99 -19.47
N ASN A 119 -2.65 -11.70 -19.12
CA ASN A 119 -2.09 -10.61 -19.91
C ASN A 119 -0.78 -10.04 -19.32
N GLY A 120 -0.17 -10.74 -18.35
CA GLY A 120 1.11 -10.34 -17.75
C GLY A 120 1.02 -9.17 -16.76
N PHE A 121 -0.17 -8.93 -16.19
CA PHE A 121 -0.41 -8.00 -15.10
C PHE A 121 -0.70 -8.74 -13.81
N THR A 122 -0.55 -8.05 -12.68
CA THR A 122 -0.90 -8.56 -11.36
C THR A 122 -1.95 -7.67 -10.73
N PHE A 123 -3.02 -8.24 -10.20
CA PHE A 123 -3.97 -7.53 -9.35
C PHE A 123 -3.53 -7.63 -7.89
N CYS A 124 -3.37 -6.49 -7.20
CA CYS A 124 -3.04 -6.44 -5.78
C CYS A 124 -4.16 -5.79 -4.97
N TYR A 125 -4.64 -6.49 -3.95
CA TYR A 125 -5.57 -5.97 -2.96
C TYR A 125 -4.80 -5.40 -1.76
N HIS A 126 -5.06 -4.15 -1.41
CA HIS A 126 -4.57 -3.56 -0.16
C HIS A 126 -5.63 -3.74 0.93
N HIS A 127 -5.26 -4.43 1.99
CA HIS A 127 -6.12 -4.66 3.15
C HIS A 127 -5.92 -3.58 4.23
N HIS A 128 -6.93 -3.46 5.09
CA HIS A 128 -6.89 -2.66 6.32
C HIS A 128 -7.09 -3.56 7.54
N HIS A 129 -7.42 -2.96 8.68
CA HIS A 129 -7.68 -3.68 9.92
C HIS A 129 -9.04 -4.38 9.95
N PHE A 130 -10.04 -3.85 9.24
CA PHE A 130 -11.40 -4.39 9.29
C PHE A 130 -11.53 -5.74 8.60
N GLU A 131 -10.63 -6.12 7.68
CA GLU A 131 -10.58 -7.47 7.13
C GLU A 131 -10.09 -8.51 8.13
N GLN A 132 -9.56 -8.10 9.29
CA GLN A 132 -9.21 -9.00 10.39
C GLN A 132 -10.43 -9.40 11.25
N ASN A 133 -11.58 -8.76 11.08
CA ASN A 133 -12.79 -9.21 11.73
C ASN A 133 -13.20 -10.60 11.23
N LYS A 134 -13.71 -11.43 12.17
CA LYS A 134 -14.15 -12.79 11.86
C LYS A 134 -15.62 -12.82 11.44
N TYR A 135 -15.86 -13.44 10.31
CA TYR A 135 -17.18 -13.74 9.78
C TYR A 135 -17.25 -15.26 9.54
N ASN A 136 -18.27 -15.93 10.09
CA ASN A 136 -18.40 -17.38 10.01
C ASN A 136 -17.12 -18.15 10.45
N GLY A 137 -16.44 -17.64 11.49
CA GLY A 137 -15.26 -18.27 12.07
C GLY A 137 -13.92 -17.98 11.38
N LYS A 138 -13.91 -17.27 10.24
CA LYS A 138 -12.70 -16.84 9.51
C LYS A 138 -12.64 -15.33 9.38
N THR A 139 -11.43 -14.78 9.29
CA THR A 139 -11.27 -13.37 8.92
C THR A 139 -11.61 -13.17 7.43
N ALA A 140 -12.05 -11.97 7.07
CA ALA A 140 -12.28 -11.65 5.66
C ALA A 140 -10.98 -11.79 4.84
N LEU A 141 -9.83 -11.40 5.41
CA LEU A 141 -8.53 -11.59 4.77
C LEU A 141 -8.19 -13.07 4.55
N ASP A 142 -8.43 -13.93 5.56
CA ASP A 142 -8.23 -15.38 5.44
C ASP A 142 -9.10 -15.98 4.34
N TYR A 143 -10.36 -15.53 4.25
CA TYR A 143 -11.26 -15.97 3.20
C TYR A 143 -10.68 -15.64 1.80
N MET A 144 -10.19 -14.41 1.60
CA MET A 144 -9.57 -13.99 0.33
C MET A 144 -8.32 -14.82 0.02
N ILE A 145 -7.46 -15.06 1.01
CA ILE A 145 -6.24 -15.86 0.84
C ILE A 145 -6.58 -17.28 0.37
N GLU A 146 -7.62 -17.88 0.92
CA GLU A 146 -7.99 -19.28 0.66
C GLU A 146 -8.82 -19.47 -0.61
N ASN A 147 -9.68 -18.49 -0.97
CA ASN A 147 -10.71 -18.68 -1.99
C ASN A 147 -10.51 -17.82 -3.26
N ALA A 148 -9.54 -16.91 -3.26
CA ALA A 148 -9.28 -16.02 -4.38
C ALA A 148 -7.80 -16.13 -4.81
N PRO A 149 -7.41 -17.20 -5.53
CA PRO A 149 -6.02 -17.49 -5.87
C PRO A 149 -5.37 -16.47 -6.81
N ASN A 150 -6.15 -15.72 -7.56
CA ASN A 150 -5.67 -14.70 -8.51
C ASN A 150 -5.57 -13.30 -7.89
N ILE A 151 -5.95 -13.15 -6.62
CA ILE A 151 -5.73 -11.92 -5.86
C ILE A 151 -4.36 -12.01 -5.19
N HIS A 152 -3.47 -11.14 -5.57
CA HIS A 152 -2.24 -10.82 -4.85
C HIS A 152 -2.50 -9.71 -3.84
N PHE A 153 -1.50 -9.38 -3.00
CA PHE A 153 -1.69 -8.45 -1.90
C PHE A 153 -0.63 -7.34 -1.92
N THR A 154 -1.10 -6.14 -1.65
CA THR A 154 -0.29 -5.10 -1.03
C THR A 154 -0.49 -5.25 0.47
N ALA A 155 0.39 -6.00 1.13
CA ALA A 155 0.30 -6.19 2.58
C ALA A 155 0.75 -4.91 3.31
N ASP A 156 0.10 -4.59 4.41
CA ASP A 156 0.41 -3.39 5.21
C ASP A 156 0.75 -3.78 6.64
N THR A 157 1.95 -3.41 7.08
CA THR A 157 2.48 -3.81 8.39
C THR A 157 1.64 -3.27 9.55
N TYR A 158 1.23 -2.00 9.48
CA TYR A 158 0.42 -1.38 10.52
C TYR A 158 -1.00 -1.97 10.57
N TRP A 159 -1.67 -2.07 9.42
CA TRP A 159 -3.05 -2.54 9.39
C TRP A 159 -3.19 -4.01 9.81
N LEU A 160 -2.20 -4.86 9.53
CA LEU A 160 -2.15 -6.22 10.08
C LEU A 160 -2.07 -6.18 11.61
N GLN A 161 -1.09 -5.46 12.15
CA GLN A 161 -0.89 -5.37 13.61
C GLN A 161 -2.06 -4.70 14.32
N TYR A 162 -2.60 -3.62 13.76
CA TYR A 162 -3.74 -2.91 14.34
C TYR A 162 -5.00 -3.77 14.35
N GLY A 163 -5.18 -4.62 13.33
CA GLY A 163 -6.24 -5.63 13.27
C GLY A 163 -6.01 -6.85 14.17
N GLY A 164 -4.87 -6.93 14.87
CA GLY A 164 -4.54 -8.03 15.78
C GLY A 164 -3.91 -9.26 15.11
N ALA A 165 -3.47 -9.15 13.86
CA ALA A 165 -2.76 -10.21 13.16
C ALA A 165 -1.24 -10.13 13.41
N ASP A 166 -0.58 -11.28 13.40
CA ASP A 166 0.88 -11.35 13.34
C ASP A 166 1.34 -11.05 11.92
N VAL A 167 2.14 -9.99 11.77
CA VAL A 167 2.58 -9.48 10.46
C VAL A 167 3.37 -10.54 9.69
N ILE A 168 4.36 -11.15 10.33
CA ILE A 168 5.28 -12.11 9.69
C ILE A 168 4.53 -13.38 9.30
N ASN A 169 3.70 -13.92 10.20
CA ASN A 169 2.95 -15.13 9.91
C ASN A 169 1.89 -14.90 8.83
N THR A 170 1.27 -13.72 8.78
CA THR A 170 0.31 -13.38 7.72
C THR A 170 0.99 -13.25 6.36
N ILE A 171 2.17 -12.61 6.27
CA ILE A 171 2.97 -12.57 5.03
C ILE A 171 3.30 -13.99 4.56
N LYS A 172 3.74 -14.88 5.45
CA LYS A 172 3.99 -16.28 5.10
C LYS A 172 2.73 -17.02 4.62
N LYS A 173 1.59 -16.76 5.25
CA LYS A 173 0.29 -17.36 4.88
C LYS A 173 -0.17 -16.94 3.50
N MET A 174 0.12 -15.72 3.06
CA MET A 174 -0.16 -15.24 1.70
C MET A 174 0.67 -15.97 0.62
N ASN A 175 1.69 -16.73 1.00
CA ASN A 175 2.40 -17.73 0.20
C ASN A 175 2.79 -17.26 -1.21
N GLY A 176 3.67 -16.29 -1.29
CA GLY A 176 4.21 -15.77 -2.58
C GLY A 176 3.31 -14.76 -3.28
N ARG A 177 2.16 -14.40 -2.71
CA ARG A 177 1.22 -13.42 -3.26
C ARG A 177 1.31 -12.03 -2.61
N VAL A 178 2.42 -11.69 -1.96
CA VAL A 178 2.70 -10.34 -1.46
C VAL A 178 3.66 -9.67 -2.43
N ASP A 179 3.16 -9.10 -3.52
CA ASP A 179 4.00 -8.39 -4.48
C ASP A 179 4.49 -7.04 -3.96
N CYS A 180 3.65 -6.37 -3.17
CA CYS A 180 3.95 -5.09 -2.54
C CYS A 180 3.80 -5.20 -1.02
N LEU A 181 4.72 -4.57 -0.28
CA LEU A 181 4.62 -4.42 1.16
C LEU A 181 4.66 -2.93 1.53
N HIS A 182 3.60 -2.44 2.17
CA HIS A 182 3.63 -1.14 2.80
C HIS A 182 4.42 -1.23 4.11
N LEU A 183 5.55 -0.54 4.13
CA LEU A 183 6.33 -0.31 5.34
C LEU A 183 5.70 0.88 6.06
N LYS A 184 4.77 0.59 6.96
CA LYS A 184 4.01 1.59 7.72
C LYS A 184 4.25 1.35 9.19
N ASP A 185 5.00 2.28 9.83
CA ASP A 185 5.38 2.19 11.23
C ASP A 185 4.42 2.97 12.13
N TYR A 186 4.45 2.67 13.42
CA TYR A 186 3.66 3.37 14.42
C TYR A 186 4.37 3.40 15.78
N ARG A 187 3.96 4.32 16.60
CA ARG A 187 4.37 4.44 18.01
C ARG A 187 3.16 4.57 18.90
N ILE A 188 3.35 4.35 20.19
CA ILE A 188 2.31 4.56 21.20
C ILE A 188 2.48 5.96 21.78
N ASN A 189 1.55 6.84 21.45
CA ASN A 189 1.52 8.22 21.91
C ASN A 189 0.83 8.33 23.26
N ARG A 190 1.49 8.98 24.22
CA ARG A 190 0.87 9.35 25.49
C ARG A 190 0.05 10.63 25.29
N LYS A 191 -1.23 10.59 25.65
CA LYS A 191 -2.12 11.74 25.66
C LYS A 191 -2.57 12.06 27.08
N VAL A 192 -2.71 13.35 27.38
CA VAL A 192 -3.24 13.84 28.65
C VAL A 192 -4.46 14.68 28.32
N ASN A 193 -5.61 14.33 28.89
CA ASN A 193 -6.83 15.14 28.76
C ASN A 193 -6.84 16.33 29.72
N ASP A 194 -7.80 17.25 29.57
CA ASP A 194 -7.92 18.47 30.36
C ASP A 194 -8.12 18.23 31.88
N LYS A 195 -8.51 17.01 32.27
CA LYS A 195 -8.70 16.61 33.67
C LYS A 195 -7.48 15.86 34.24
N GLY A 196 -6.35 15.82 33.50
CA GLY A 196 -5.13 15.12 33.90
C GLY A 196 -5.17 13.61 33.72
N GLY A 197 -6.23 13.04 33.11
CA GLY A 197 -6.31 11.64 32.77
C GLY A 197 -5.33 11.29 31.62
N VAL A 198 -4.64 10.16 31.75
CA VAL A 198 -3.64 9.69 30.79
C VAL A 198 -4.23 8.54 29.97
N SER A 199 -4.08 8.61 28.63
CA SER A 199 -4.33 7.52 27.70
C SER A 199 -3.12 7.28 26.81
N TYR A 200 -3.08 6.09 26.20
CA TYR A 200 -2.06 5.71 25.24
C TYR A 200 -2.73 5.24 23.96
N GLU A 201 -2.36 5.83 22.84
CA GLU A 201 -3.00 5.56 21.55
C GLU A 201 -1.94 5.31 20.47
N PRO A 202 -2.17 4.35 19.55
CA PRO A 202 -1.29 4.20 18.40
C PRO A 202 -1.36 5.45 17.52
N GLY A 203 -0.24 5.84 16.95
CA GLY A 203 -0.16 6.90 15.94
C GLY A 203 0.96 6.59 14.98
N PHE A 204 0.78 6.97 13.72
CA PHE A 204 1.78 6.70 12.69
C PHE A 204 3.14 7.32 13.04
N ALA A 205 4.19 6.72 12.50
CA ALA A 205 5.56 7.20 12.65
C ALA A 205 6.33 6.99 11.34
N PRO A 206 7.38 7.79 11.09
CA PRO A 206 8.35 7.44 10.07
C PRO A 206 8.90 6.03 10.31
N VAL A 207 9.15 5.29 9.23
CA VAL A 207 9.74 3.94 9.30
C VAL A 207 11.07 3.98 10.06
N GLY A 208 11.16 3.17 11.11
CA GLY A 208 12.31 3.11 12.01
C GLY A 208 12.23 4.01 13.25
N ASP A 209 11.23 4.89 13.34
CA ASP A 209 10.97 5.71 14.52
C ASP A 209 9.87 5.11 15.42
N GLY A 210 9.26 4.01 14.98
CA GLY A 210 8.19 3.33 15.66
C GLY A 210 8.63 2.05 16.38
N VAL A 211 7.74 1.07 16.42
CA VAL A 211 7.92 -0.14 17.23
C VAL A 211 8.17 -1.41 16.43
N PHE A 212 8.09 -1.37 15.09
CA PHE A 212 8.28 -2.56 14.28
C PHE A 212 9.76 -2.97 14.15
N ASP A 213 10.00 -4.29 14.21
CA ASP A 213 11.25 -4.90 13.76
C ASP A 213 11.21 -5.08 12.23
N PHE A 214 11.57 -4.03 11.50
CA PHE A 214 11.64 -4.10 10.04
C PHE A 214 12.70 -5.06 9.52
N THR A 215 13.69 -5.43 10.32
CA THR A 215 14.67 -6.45 9.91
C THR A 215 13.98 -7.80 9.73
N ALA A 216 13.20 -8.23 10.73
CA ALA A 216 12.48 -9.49 10.67
C ALA A 216 11.34 -9.46 9.61
N ILE A 217 10.63 -8.34 9.50
CA ILE A 217 9.52 -8.17 8.53
C ILE A 217 10.02 -8.21 7.09
N ILE A 218 11.05 -7.42 6.76
CA ILE A 218 11.62 -7.36 5.40
C ILE A 218 12.25 -8.71 5.02
N ASP A 219 12.92 -9.40 5.95
CA ASP A 219 13.46 -10.74 5.69
C ASP A 219 12.35 -11.76 5.38
N ALA A 220 11.26 -11.75 6.15
CA ALA A 220 10.11 -12.61 5.88
C ALA A 220 9.45 -12.30 4.53
N ALA A 221 9.27 -11.03 4.19
CA ALA A 221 8.70 -10.59 2.93
C ALA A 221 9.58 -10.98 1.72
N LYS A 222 10.90 -10.81 1.83
CA LYS A 222 11.86 -11.28 0.81
C LYS A 222 11.76 -12.79 0.58
N LYS A 223 11.71 -13.58 1.66
CA LYS A 223 11.54 -15.03 1.58
C LYS A 223 10.21 -15.44 0.95
N SER A 224 9.19 -14.59 1.07
CA SER A 224 7.88 -14.77 0.44
C SER A 224 7.81 -14.21 -1.00
N GLY A 225 8.91 -13.70 -1.55
CA GLY A 225 8.98 -13.23 -2.94
C GLY A 225 8.50 -11.80 -3.17
N THR A 226 8.34 -10.98 -2.14
CA THR A 226 7.94 -9.57 -2.25
C THR A 226 8.91 -8.78 -3.13
N LYS A 227 8.37 -8.05 -4.09
CA LYS A 227 9.14 -7.30 -5.10
C LYS A 227 9.30 -5.82 -4.74
N HIS A 228 8.26 -5.21 -4.17
CA HIS A 228 8.20 -3.78 -3.91
C HIS A 228 7.97 -3.49 -2.42
N PHE A 229 8.86 -2.71 -1.85
CA PHE A 229 8.82 -2.25 -0.46
C PHE A 229 8.56 -0.75 -0.48
N LEU A 230 7.38 -0.34 0.00
CA LEU A 230 6.85 1.00 -0.19
C LEU A 230 6.58 1.65 1.17
N VAL A 231 7.24 2.75 1.45
CA VAL A 231 6.95 3.56 2.66
C VAL A 231 5.55 4.11 2.57
N GLU A 232 4.79 4.04 3.66
CA GLU A 232 3.52 4.74 3.79
C GLU A 232 3.35 5.29 5.20
N GLN A 233 2.94 6.56 5.30
CA GLN A 233 2.60 7.24 6.55
C GLN A 233 1.39 8.14 6.30
N ASP A 234 0.19 7.73 6.74
CA ASP A 234 -1.07 8.39 6.38
C ASP A 234 -1.19 9.81 6.93
N ASP A 235 -0.57 10.07 8.06
CA ASP A 235 -0.60 11.38 8.74
C ASP A 235 0.58 12.30 8.35
N ALA A 236 1.45 11.89 7.45
CA ALA A 236 2.58 12.72 7.03
C ALA A 236 2.13 14.12 6.56
N VAL A 237 0.99 14.20 5.86
CA VAL A 237 0.38 15.45 5.39
C VAL A 237 -0.11 16.38 6.52
N ASN A 238 -0.20 15.90 7.75
CA ASN A 238 -0.61 16.68 8.91
C ASN A 238 0.58 17.37 9.61
N TYR A 239 1.80 17.08 9.19
CA TYR A 239 3.01 17.74 9.67
C TYR A 239 3.31 18.98 8.80
N PRO A 240 3.94 20.02 9.37
CA PRO A 240 4.33 21.20 8.61
C PRO A 240 5.22 20.89 7.39
N GLU A 241 6.09 19.88 7.53
CA GLU A 241 7.02 19.43 6.49
C GLU A 241 6.81 17.92 6.19
N PRO A 242 5.82 17.57 5.35
CA PRO A 242 5.52 16.17 5.04
C PRO A 242 6.71 15.40 4.43
N LEU A 243 7.53 16.08 3.63
CA LEU A 243 8.73 15.49 3.01
C LEU A 243 9.80 15.10 4.04
N GLU A 244 9.88 15.80 5.18
CA GLU A 244 10.79 15.43 6.28
C GLU A 244 10.39 14.07 6.87
N GLN A 245 9.09 13.83 7.07
CA GLN A 245 8.59 12.56 7.64
C GLN A 245 9.02 11.36 6.77
N VAL A 246 8.75 11.44 5.47
CA VAL A 246 9.13 10.38 4.55
C VAL A 246 10.64 10.34 4.28
N GLY A 247 11.33 11.48 4.41
CA GLY A 247 12.80 11.58 4.36
C GLY A 247 13.49 10.80 5.48
N ARG A 248 12.95 10.84 6.70
CA ARG A 248 13.43 10.02 7.84
C ARG A 248 13.26 8.53 7.55
N SER A 249 12.13 8.13 7.01
CA SER A 249 11.84 6.74 6.64
C SER A 249 12.87 6.19 5.64
N ILE A 250 13.09 6.89 4.53
CA ILE A 250 14.03 6.41 3.51
C ILE A 250 15.47 6.42 4.00
N LYS A 251 15.85 7.39 4.83
CA LYS A 251 17.18 7.43 5.46
C LYS A 251 17.42 6.17 6.29
N TYR A 252 16.49 5.85 7.20
CA TYR A 252 16.57 4.64 8.01
C TYR A 252 16.73 3.37 7.15
N LEU A 253 15.89 3.25 6.11
CA LEU A 253 15.92 2.09 5.23
C LEU A 253 17.25 1.95 4.46
N LYS A 254 17.80 3.04 3.94
CA LYS A 254 19.09 3.02 3.22
C LYS A 254 20.29 2.76 4.14
N GLU A 255 20.22 3.14 5.40
CA GLU A 255 21.27 2.88 6.40
C GLU A 255 21.28 1.41 6.86
N ASN A 256 20.10 0.79 6.99
CA ASN A 256 19.97 -0.54 7.59
C ASN A 256 19.79 -1.69 6.57
N PHE A 257 19.39 -1.41 5.33
CA PHE A 257 19.08 -2.44 4.31
C PHE A 257 19.79 -2.12 2.98
N ARG A 258 21.02 -2.53 2.86
CA ARG A 258 21.85 -2.37 1.64
C ARG A 258 21.65 -3.49 0.63
#